data_67c68863ed3a82738414e1c6b1a78140
#
_entry.id   67c68863ed3a82738414e1c6b1a78140
#
_cell.length_a   1.000
_cell.length_b   1.000
_cell.length_c   1.000
_cell.angle_alpha   90.00
_cell.angle_beta   90.00
_cell.angle_gamma   90.00
#
_symmetry.space_group_name_H-M   'P 1'
#
loop_
_entity.id
_entity.type
_entity.pdbx_description
1 polymer ?
#
loop_
_entity_poly.entity_id
_entity_poly.type
_entity_poly.pdbx_seq_one_letter_code
_entity_poly.pdbx_strand_id
1 'polypeptide(L)'
;MIATFRATGQTGIMIAGEGLPIDAVVCDFTAGAAEVLSPDNDADHWDVIEGQGSLFHPGYAAVTLGLLHGSQPDAIVVCHEVGRRSHAGCDYPLPDLVECIDMHVAMGRRTNPGLRCVGVCLNTRLVPAGERRAYLEEVALRTKVTCVDPLVEGPAAIVDELLRGTPLAPADAARAAPQPRTA
;
A
#
# COMPACT_ATOMS: atom_id res chain seq x y z
N MET A 1 7.44 -17.08 12.31
CA MET A 1 7.31 -16.23 11.12
C MET A 1 8.70 -15.73 10.75
N ILE A 2 9.22 -16.09 9.59
CA ILE A 2 10.49 -15.57 9.07
C ILE A 2 10.09 -14.43 8.13
N ALA A 3 10.40 -13.18 8.50
CA ALA A 3 10.19 -12.06 7.61
C ALA A 3 11.31 -12.05 6.57
N THR A 4 10.97 -12.17 5.31
CA THR A 4 11.88 -11.95 4.19
C THR A 4 11.75 -10.51 3.73
N PHE A 5 12.85 -9.78 3.68
CA PHE A 5 12.88 -8.41 3.18
C PHE A 5 13.40 -8.42 1.74
N ARG A 6 12.54 -8.04 0.80
CA ARG A 6 12.91 -7.86 -0.61
C ARG A 6 12.84 -6.38 -0.96
N ALA A 7 13.96 -5.79 -1.28
CA ALA A 7 14.07 -4.36 -1.51
C ALA A 7 13.73 -3.98 -2.95
N THR A 8 13.16 -2.80 -3.12
CA THR A 8 12.84 -2.19 -4.42
C THR A 8 13.80 -1.09 -4.84
N GLY A 9 14.64 -0.59 -3.94
CA GLY A 9 15.66 0.42 -4.20
C GLY A 9 17.07 -0.14 -4.12
N GLN A 10 18.01 0.44 -4.86
CA GLN A 10 19.40 -0.04 -4.95
C GLN A 10 20.09 -0.18 -3.59
N THR A 11 19.94 0.81 -2.72
CA THR A 11 20.55 0.77 -1.37
C THR A 11 19.98 -0.35 -0.52
N GLY A 12 18.66 -0.57 -0.58
CA GLY A 12 18.00 -1.66 0.12
C GLY A 12 18.47 -3.03 -0.38
N ILE A 13 18.65 -3.19 -1.69
CA ILE A 13 19.15 -4.43 -2.30
C ILE A 13 20.60 -4.71 -1.84
N MET A 14 21.44 -3.67 -1.77
CA MET A 14 22.81 -3.82 -1.27
C MET A 14 22.84 -4.28 0.20
N ILE A 15 21.88 -3.87 1.00
CA ILE A 15 21.78 -4.25 2.42
C ILE A 15 21.17 -5.65 2.58
N ALA A 16 20.07 -5.92 1.90
CA ALA A 16 19.29 -7.16 2.04
C ALA A 16 19.88 -8.33 1.25
N GLY A 17 20.65 -8.05 0.19
CA GLY A 17 21.16 -9.07 -0.73
C GLY A 17 20.14 -9.59 -1.74
N GLU A 18 18.88 -9.19 -1.61
CA GLU A 18 17.77 -9.61 -2.47
C GLU A 18 16.89 -8.41 -2.87
N GLY A 19 16.30 -8.47 -4.06
CA GLY A 19 15.37 -7.46 -4.53
C GLY A 19 15.50 -7.15 -6.01
N LEU A 20 14.64 -6.25 -6.49
CA LEU A 20 14.68 -5.68 -7.84
C LEU A 20 14.55 -4.17 -7.75
N PRO A 21 15.38 -3.41 -8.47
CA PRO A 21 15.30 -1.95 -8.47
C PRO A 21 14.11 -1.48 -9.31
N ILE A 22 12.92 -1.47 -8.73
CA ILE A 22 11.65 -1.19 -9.43
C ILE A 22 11.69 0.16 -10.16
N ASP A 23 12.32 1.17 -9.59
CA ASP A 23 12.49 2.51 -10.18
C ASP A 23 13.53 2.56 -11.33
N ALA A 24 14.31 1.50 -11.51
CA ALA A 24 15.23 1.33 -12.63
C ALA A 24 14.71 0.32 -13.69
N VAL A 25 13.53 -0.26 -13.48
CA VAL A 25 12.90 -1.18 -14.44
C VAL A 25 12.19 -0.37 -15.53
N VAL A 26 12.27 -0.82 -16.76
CA VAL A 26 11.49 -0.25 -17.87
C VAL A 26 10.00 -0.35 -17.54
N CYS A 27 9.25 0.72 -17.76
CA CYS A 27 7.86 0.86 -17.31
C CYS A 27 6.96 -0.34 -17.68
N ASP A 28 7.11 -0.89 -18.88
CA ASP A 28 6.34 -2.06 -19.35
C ASP A 28 6.57 -3.33 -18.51
N PHE A 29 7.67 -3.40 -17.78
CA PHE A 29 8.03 -4.55 -16.93
C PHE A 29 7.87 -4.29 -15.43
N THR A 30 7.46 -3.10 -15.03
CA THR A 30 7.36 -2.72 -13.59
C THR A 30 6.38 -3.61 -12.84
N ALA A 31 5.23 -3.90 -13.41
CA ALA A 31 4.23 -4.78 -12.79
C ALA A 31 4.77 -6.22 -12.65
N GLY A 32 5.42 -6.76 -13.70
CA GLY A 32 6.04 -8.09 -13.64
C GLY A 32 7.18 -8.17 -12.62
N ALA A 33 7.97 -7.11 -12.47
CA ALA A 33 9.00 -7.04 -11.45
C ALA A 33 8.41 -7.04 -10.03
N ALA A 34 7.30 -6.34 -9.81
CA ALA A 34 6.57 -6.36 -8.55
C ALA A 34 5.98 -7.74 -8.24
N GLU A 35 5.44 -8.43 -9.24
CA GLU A 35 4.93 -9.80 -9.13
C GLU A 35 6.04 -10.79 -8.71
N VAL A 36 7.24 -10.67 -9.28
CA VAL A 36 8.40 -11.49 -8.88
C VAL A 36 8.81 -11.25 -7.43
N LEU A 37 8.65 -10.02 -6.93
CA LEU A 37 8.97 -9.68 -5.54
C LEU A 37 7.92 -10.18 -4.54
N SER A 38 6.68 -10.40 -4.96
CA SER A 38 5.57 -10.91 -4.14
C SER A 38 5.01 -12.22 -4.75
N PRO A 39 5.79 -13.32 -4.74
CA PRO A 39 5.33 -14.59 -5.29
C PRO A 39 4.23 -15.20 -4.43
N ASP A 40 3.50 -16.16 -5.02
CA ASP A 40 2.54 -16.96 -4.28
C ASP A 40 3.22 -17.67 -3.09
N ASN A 41 2.57 -17.61 -1.95
CA ASN A 41 3.01 -18.18 -0.67
C ASN A 41 1.86 -18.98 -0.03
N ASP A 42 2.15 -19.58 1.13
CA ASP A 42 1.14 -20.27 1.93
C ASP A 42 0.01 -19.30 2.34
N ALA A 43 -1.19 -19.84 2.56
CA ALA A 43 -2.39 -19.05 2.84
C ALA A 43 -2.32 -18.19 4.12
N ASP A 44 -1.42 -18.50 5.04
CA ASP A 44 -1.16 -17.76 6.29
C ASP A 44 0.04 -16.81 6.18
N HIS A 45 0.65 -16.70 5.01
CA HIS A 45 1.73 -15.76 4.73
C HIS A 45 1.18 -14.34 4.52
N TRP A 46 1.94 -13.36 4.97
CA TRP A 46 1.62 -11.94 4.80
C TRP A 46 2.78 -11.22 4.11
N ASP A 47 2.50 -10.63 2.97
CA ASP A 47 3.39 -9.67 2.34
C ASP A 47 3.03 -8.26 2.80
N VAL A 48 3.99 -7.55 3.38
CA VAL A 48 3.86 -6.12 3.71
C VAL A 48 4.70 -5.34 2.71
N ILE A 49 4.03 -4.60 1.83
CA ILE A 49 4.65 -3.90 0.70
C ILE A 49 4.68 -2.42 0.99
N GLU A 50 5.88 -1.83 1.02
CA GLU A 50 6.04 -0.38 1.07
C GLU A 50 5.72 0.22 -0.30
N GLY A 51 4.76 1.16 -0.31
CA GLY A 51 4.37 1.88 -1.51
C GLY A 51 5.45 2.88 -1.95
N GLN A 52 5.47 3.21 -3.22
CA GLN A 52 6.20 4.32 -3.79
C GLN A 52 5.36 5.61 -3.68
N GLY A 53 5.78 6.76 -4.24
CA GLY A 53 5.08 8.04 -4.15
C GLY A 53 3.54 7.95 -4.12
N SER A 54 2.86 8.43 -5.14
CA SER A 54 1.41 8.19 -5.26
C SER A 54 1.00 8.20 -6.73
N LEU A 55 -0.22 7.75 -7.04
CA LEU A 55 -0.80 7.85 -8.39
C LEU A 55 -0.94 9.31 -8.87
N PHE A 56 -0.89 10.26 -7.96
CA PHE A 56 -0.97 11.70 -8.25
C PHE A 56 0.39 12.36 -8.39
N HIS A 57 1.49 11.65 -8.10
CA HIS A 57 2.83 12.23 -8.22
C HIS A 57 3.26 12.27 -9.69
N PRO A 58 3.61 13.45 -10.25
CA PRO A 58 3.89 13.59 -11.68
C PRO A 58 5.07 12.73 -12.18
N GLY A 59 6.03 12.41 -11.31
CA GLY A 59 7.20 11.61 -11.67
C GLY A 59 7.12 10.13 -11.27
N TYR A 60 6.29 9.75 -10.28
CA TYR A 60 6.29 8.40 -9.71
C TYR A 60 4.97 7.65 -9.85
N ALA A 61 3.96 8.23 -10.50
CA ALA A 61 2.66 7.60 -10.69
C ALA A 61 2.75 6.24 -11.41
N ALA A 62 3.60 6.13 -12.43
CA ALA A 62 3.78 4.90 -13.20
C ALA A 62 4.35 3.76 -12.34
N VAL A 63 5.34 4.06 -11.48
CA VAL A 63 5.93 3.06 -10.58
C VAL A 63 4.90 2.63 -9.53
N THR A 64 4.15 3.56 -8.95
CA THR A 64 3.07 3.26 -8.01
C THR A 64 2.01 2.36 -8.65
N LEU A 65 1.60 2.63 -9.88
CA LEU A 65 0.64 1.82 -10.62
C LEU A 65 1.19 0.41 -10.91
N GLY A 66 2.44 0.32 -11.37
CA GLY A 66 3.09 -0.96 -11.63
C GLY A 66 3.22 -1.82 -10.37
N LEU A 67 3.61 -1.20 -9.24
CA LEU A 67 3.68 -1.89 -7.95
C LEU A 67 2.29 -2.38 -7.51
N LEU A 68 1.26 -1.55 -7.61
CA LEU A 68 -0.12 -1.88 -7.26
C LEU A 68 -0.67 -3.04 -8.11
N HIS A 69 -0.40 -3.02 -9.42
CA HIS A 69 -0.89 -4.05 -10.33
C HIS A 69 -0.12 -5.37 -10.22
N GLY A 70 1.19 -5.32 -9.99
CA GLY A 70 2.01 -6.53 -9.90
C GLY A 70 1.87 -7.25 -8.58
N SER A 71 1.78 -6.51 -7.47
CA SER A 71 1.60 -7.11 -6.14
C SER A 71 0.17 -7.51 -5.82
N GLN A 72 -0.82 -6.98 -6.54
CA GLN A 72 -2.25 -7.32 -6.40
C GLN A 72 -2.74 -7.35 -4.92
N PRO A 73 -2.53 -6.29 -4.14
CA PRO A 73 -2.79 -6.33 -2.71
C PRO A 73 -4.27 -6.54 -2.40
N ASP A 74 -4.56 -7.25 -1.31
CA ASP A 74 -5.92 -7.42 -0.78
C ASP A 74 -6.37 -6.19 0.00
N ALA A 75 -5.41 -5.46 0.57
CA ALA A 75 -5.66 -4.26 1.33
C ALA A 75 -4.61 -3.19 1.11
N ILE A 76 -5.03 -1.93 1.16
CA ILE A 76 -4.13 -0.78 1.18
C ILE A 76 -4.34 0.05 2.43
N VAL A 77 -3.27 0.68 2.89
CA VAL A 77 -3.25 1.71 3.92
C VAL A 77 -2.66 2.97 3.31
N VAL A 78 -3.37 4.08 3.37
CA VAL A 78 -2.88 5.35 2.87
C VAL A 78 -2.09 6.06 3.97
N CYS A 79 -0.87 6.48 3.68
CA CYS A 79 -0.02 7.22 4.60
C CYS A 79 0.06 8.70 4.19
N HIS A 80 -0.18 9.61 5.15
CA HIS A 80 -0.16 11.04 4.88
C HIS A 80 0.46 11.83 6.04
N GLU A 81 1.21 12.87 5.70
CA GLU A 81 1.72 13.85 6.67
C GLU A 81 0.79 15.06 6.73
N VAL A 82 0.20 15.28 7.90
CA VAL A 82 -0.73 16.41 8.13
C VAL A 82 -0.03 17.74 7.89
N GLY A 83 -0.71 18.63 7.18
CA GLY A 83 -0.18 19.96 6.83
C GLY A 83 0.66 20.01 5.56
N ARG A 84 0.99 18.87 4.97
CA ARG A 84 1.66 18.81 3.67
C ARG A 84 0.71 19.20 2.55
N ARG A 85 1.14 20.12 1.67
CA ARG A 85 0.30 20.67 0.60
C ARG A 85 0.71 20.23 -0.79
N SER A 86 1.96 19.80 -0.98
CA SER A 86 2.52 19.39 -2.27
C SER A 86 3.30 18.10 -2.18
N HIS A 87 3.50 17.46 -3.30
CA HIS A 87 4.34 16.27 -3.42
C HIS A 87 5.81 16.56 -3.09
N ALA A 88 6.53 15.55 -2.60
CA ALA A 88 7.95 15.69 -2.32
C ALA A 88 8.73 15.97 -3.62
N GLY A 89 9.59 16.98 -3.56
CA GLY A 89 10.49 17.32 -4.67
C GLY A 89 9.85 18.08 -5.82
N CYS A 90 8.55 18.42 -5.75
CA CYS A 90 7.88 19.22 -6.77
C CYS A 90 6.76 20.09 -6.18
N ASP A 91 6.48 21.21 -6.82
CA ASP A 91 5.37 22.10 -6.47
C ASP A 91 4.07 21.66 -7.18
N TYR A 92 3.64 20.43 -6.85
CA TYR A 92 2.40 19.86 -7.37
C TYR A 92 1.48 19.54 -6.20
N PRO A 93 0.22 20.01 -6.21
CA PRO A 93 -0.68 19.86 -5.06
C PRO A 93 -0.99 18.38 -4.76
N LEU A 94 -1.13 18.07 -3.49
CA LEU A 94 -1.65 16.77 -3.06
C LEU A 94 -3.16 16.71 -3.32
N PRO A 95 -3.69 15.53 -3.69
CA PRO A 95 -5.13 15.32 -3.78
C PRO A 95 -5.78 15.35 -2.38
N ASP A 96 -7.10 15.47 -2.33
CA ASP A 96 -7.85 15.14 -1.13
C ASP A 96 -7.68 13.66 -0.77
N LEU A 97 -7.74 13.33 0.53
CA LEU A 97 -7.57 11.95 0.99
C LEU A 97 -8.64 10.98 0.46
N VAL A 98 -9.89 11.45 0.31
CA VAL A 98 -10.97 10.63 -0.26
C VAL A 98 -10.67 10.33 -1.72
N GLU A 99 -10.30 11.34 -2.51
CA GLU A 99 -9.89 11.18 -3.90
C GLU A 99 -8.69 10.25 -4.04
N CYS A 100 -7.70 10.39 -3.13
CA CYS A 100 -6.53 9.52 -3.09
C CYS A 100 -6.92 8.04 -2.85
N ILE A 101 -7.75 7.77 -1.86
CA ILE A 101 -8.25 6.44 -1.56
C ILE A 101 -9.01 5.86 -2.75
N ASP A 102 -9.98 6.61 -3.27
CA ASP A 102 -10.85 6.16 -4.36
C ASP A 102 -10.05 5.80 -5.61
N MET A 103 -9.07 6.63 -5.98
CA MET A 103 -8.22 6.38 -7.14
C MET A 103 -7.37 5.11 -6.95
N HIS A 104 -6.71 4.95 -5.80
CA HIS A 104 -5.88 3.76 -5.55
C HIS A 104 -6.72 2.49 -5.53
N VAL A 105 -7.89 2.51 -4.92
CA VAL A 105 -8.83 1.37 -4.92
C VAL A 105 -9.33 1.09 -6.34
N ALA A 106 -9.73 2.11 -7.09
CA ALA A 106 -10.22 1.93 -8.46
C ALA A 106 -9.16 1.33 -9.39
N MET A 107 -7.90 1.79 -9.27
CA MET A 107 -6.80 1.27 -10.09
C MET A 107 -6.39 -0.14 -9.65
N GLY A 108 -6.26 -0.41 -8.36
CA GLY A 108 -5.86 -1.73 -7.88
C GLY A 108 -6.91 -2.82 -8.13
N ARG A 109 -8.19 -2.47 -8.15
CA ARG A 109 -9.28 -3.39 -8.51
C ARG A 109 -9.26 -3.88 -9.96
N ARG A 110 -8.39 -3.34 -10.81
CA ARG A 110 -8.19 -3.85 -12.16
C ARG A 110 -7.51 -5.22 -12.15
N THR A 111 -6.67 -5.48 -11.16
CA THR A 111 -5.94 -6.75 -11.01
C THR A 111 -6.42 -7.56 -9.81
N ASN A 112 -6.89 -6.93 -8.74
CA ASN A 112 -7.54 -7.59 -7.60
C ASN A 112 -8.89 -6.93 -7.28
N PRO A 113 -10.03 -7.44 -7.81
CA PRO A 113 -11.36 -6.88 -7.55
C PRO A 113 -11.74 -6.80 -6.07
N GLY A 114 -11.13 -7.61 -5.21
CA GLY A 114 -11.34 -7.65 -3.76
C GLY A 114 -10.60 -6.56 -2.96
N LEU A 115 -9.73 -5.79 -3.61
CA LEU A 115 -8.95 -4.75 -2.94
C LEU A 115 -9.84 -3.76 -2.19
N ARG A 116 -9.44 -3.45 -0.96
CA ARG A 116 -10.09 -2.44 -0.11
C ARG A 116 -9.05 -1.56 0.59
N CYS A 117 -9.44 -0.33 0.92
CA CYS A 117 -8.68 0.50 1.84
C CYS A 117 -9.11 0.15 3.27
N VAL A 118 -8.17 -0.21 4.13
CA VAL A 118 -8.43 -0.59 5.52
C VAL A 118 -8.12 0.51 6.51
N GLY A 119 -7.47 1.59 6.07
CA GLY A 119 -7.24 2.72 6.93
C GLY A 119 -6.30 3.78 6.37
N VAL A 120 -6.16 4.83 7.16
CA VAL A 120 -5.24 5.93 6.91
C VAL A 120 -4.29 6.08 8.10
N CYS A 121 -2.99 6.08 7.85
CA CYS A 121 -1.97 6.43 8.80
C CYS A 121 -1.59 7.90 8.64
N LEU A 122 -1.80 8.71 9.68
CA LEU A 122 -1.54 10.15 9.68
C LEU A 122 -0.34 10.47 10.58
N ASN A 123 0.66 11.13 10.03
CA ASN A 123 1.68 11.75 10.86
C ASN A 123 1.16 13.10 11.37
N THR A 124 0.74 13.13 12.63
CA THR A 124 0.12 14.31 13.27
C THR A 124 1.12 15.21 13.98
N ARG A 125 2.40 15.12 13.70
CA ARG A 125 3.44 15.91 14.42
C ARG A 125 3.19 17.43 14.44
N LEU A 126 2.53 17.96 13.41
CA LEU A 126 2.19 19.38 13.28
C LEU A 126 0.83 19.74 13.91
N VAL A 127 0.08 18.77 14.42
CA VAL A 127 -1.18 18.98 15.14
C VAL A 127 -0.87 19.10 16.62
N PRO A 128 -1.41 20.12 17.34
CA PRO A 128 -1.27 20.23 18.79
C PRO A 128 -1.72 18.95 19.49
N ALA A 129 -0.95 18.49 20.48
CA ALA A 129 -1.18 17.18 21.10
C ALA A 129 -2.61 17.00 21.63
N GLY A 130 -3.23 18.06 22.18
CA GLY A 130 -4.62 18.02 22.67
C GLY A 130 -5.69 17.95 21.58
N GLU A 131 -5.33 18.20 20.31
CA GLU A 131 -6.27 18.22 19.18
C GLU A 131 -6.14 17.00 18.27
N ARG A 132 -5.07 16.20 18.43
CA ARG A 132 -4.77 15.07 17.55
C ARG A 132 -5.92 14.07 17.47
N ARG A 133 -6.51 13.73 18.60
CA ARG A 133 -7.61 12.76 18.65
C ARG A 133 -8.83 13.24 17.86
N ALA A 134 -9.24 14.48 18.08
CA ALA A 134 -10.38 15.07 17.36
C ALA A 134 -10.09 15.15 15.85
N TYR A 135 -8.86 15.48 15.46
CA TYR A 135 -8.44 15.50 14.06
C TYR A 135 -8.51 14.11 13.41
N LEU A 136 -8.02 13.06 14.08
CA LEU A 136 -8.10 11.69 13.58
C LEU A 136 -9.56 11.24 13.40
N GLU A 137 -10.43 11.57 14.37
CA GLU A 137 -11.87 11.26 14.31
C GLU A 137 -12.57 12.00 13.15
N GLU A 138 -12.24 13.28 12.92
CA GLU A 138 -12.75 14.06 11.79
C GLU A 138 -12.35 13.41 10.44
N VAL A 139 -11.07 13.06 10.29
CA VAL A 139 -10.60 12.41 9.06
C VAL A 139 -11.25 11.05 8.87
N ALA A 140 -11.42 10.26 9.93
CA ALA A 140 -12.09 8.96 9.89
C ALA A 140 -13.56 9.09 9.43
N LEU A 141 -14.29 10.09 9.92
CA LEU A 141 -15.66 10.37 9.48
C LEU A 141 -15.73 10.75 8.01
N ARG A 142 -14.79 11.54 7.53
CA ARG A 142 -14.73 12.01 6.13
C ARG A 142 -14.34 10.89 5.17
N THR A 143 -13.33 10.10 5.52
CA THR A 143 -12.80 9.02 4.67
C THR A 143 -13.56 7.70 4.81
N LYS A 144 -14.34 7.55 5.89
CA LYS A 144 -15.09 6.33 6.25
C LYS A 144 -14.21 5.10 6.46
N VAL A 145 -12.96 5.32 6.83
CA VAL A 145 -12.00 4.27 7.21
C VAL A 145 -11.33 4.61 8.53
N THR A 146 -10.74 3.60 9.17
CA THR A 146 -9.98 3.78 10.42
C THR A 146 -8.79 4.72 10.19
N CYS A 147 -8.63 5.72 11.04
CA CYS A 147 -7.50 6.66 11.01
C CYS A 147 -6.72 6.59 12.30
N VAL A 148 -5.40 6.48 12.20
CA VAL A 148 -4.48 6.44 13.35
C VAL A 148 -3.25 7.30 13.10
N ASP A 149 -2.60 7.74 14.18
CA ASP A 149 -1.20 8.16 14.13
C ASP A 149 -0.34 6.99 14.62
N PRO A 150 0.30 6.22 13.74
CA PRO A 150 1.03 5.02 14.13
C PRO A 150 2.26 5.32 15.00
N LEU A 151 2.76 6.56 14.98
CA LEU A 151 3.90 6.98 15.79
C LEU A 151 3.50 7.36 17.24
N VAL A 152 2.20 7.60 17.47
CA VAL A 152 1.67 8.01 18.79
C VAL A 152 0.90 6.88 19.46
N GLU A 153 -0.01 6.24 18.74
CA GLU A 153 -0.92 5.21 19.29
C GLU A 153 -0.69 3.80 18.72
N GLY A 154 0.23 3.68 17.75
CA GLY A 154 0.51 2.42 17.08
C GLY A 154 -0.48 2.06 15.98
N PRO A 155 -0.23 0.97 15.22
CA PRO A 155 -1.06 0.56 14.09
C PRO A 155 -2.17 -0.45 14.46
N ALA A 156 -2.37 -0.79 15.73
CA ALA A 156 -3.24 -1.90 16.15
C ALA A 156 -4.66 -1.82 15.55
N ALA A 157 -5.28 -0.65 15.55
CA ALA A 157 -6.63 -0.48 15.01
C ALA A 157 -6.71 -0.74 13.49
N ILE A 158 -5.64 -0.45 12.74
CA ILE A 158 -5.54 -0.80 11.30
C ILE A 158 -5.42 -2.31 11.12
N VAL A 159 -4.60 -2.97 11.96
CA VAL A 159 -4.45 -4.43 11.92
C VAL A 159 -5.77 -5.12 12.26
N ASP A 160 -6.51 -4.64 13.25
CA ASP A 160 -7.83 -5.18 13.61
C ASP A 160 -8.82 -5.04 12.45
N GLU A 161 -8.78 -3.92 11.72
CA GLU A 161 -9.65 -3.72 10.55
C GLU A 161 -9.25 -4.62 9.38
N LEU A 162 -7.96 -4.80 9.17
CA LEU A 162 -7.43 -5.73 8.18
C LEU A 162 -7.94 -7.15 8.44
N LEU A 163 -7.82 -7.64 9.67
CA LEU A 163 -8.22 -9.00 10.06
C LEU A 163 -9.74 -9.21 9.99
N ARG A 164 -10.56 -8.21 10.31
CA ARG A 164 -12.03 -8.32 10.24
C ARG A 164 -12.57 -8.60 8.85
N GLY A 165 -11.93 -8.10 7.82
CA GLY A 165 -12.40 -8.24 6.44
C GLY A 165 -11.66 -9.29 5.62
N THR A 166 -10.67 -9.95 6.20
CA THR A 166 -9.95 -11.04 5.55
C THR A 166 -10.65 -12.33 5.92
N PRO A 167 -11.30 -13.04 4.97
CA PRO A 167 -11.66 -14.42 5.23
C PRO A 167 -10.34 -15.14 5.52
N LEU A 168 -10.14 -15.59 6.75
CA LEU A 168 -9.14 -16.62 7.01
C LEU A 168 -9.56 -17.77 6.11
N ALA A 169 -8.81 -17.98 5.03
CA ALA A 169 -9.10 -19.06 4.11
C ALA A 169 -9.16 -20.35 4.93
N PRO A 170 -10.22 -21.17 4.77
CA PRO A 170 -10.17 -22.52 5.31
C PRO A 170 -8.91 -23.15 4.73
N ALA A 171 -8.19 -23.91 5.56
CA ALA A 171 -6.88 -24.51 5.25
C ALA A 171 -6.86 -25.39 3.97
N ASP A 172 -7.99 -25.56 3.29
CA ASP A 172 -8.18 -26.44 2.14
C ASP A 172 -8.53 -25.72 0.81
N ALA A 173 -8.53 -24.40 0.76
CA ALA A 173 -8.75 -23.71 -0.53
C ALA A 173 -7.42 -23.63 -1.31
N ALA A 174 -7.04 -24.75 -1.94
CA ALA A 174 -6.01 -24.75 -2.97
C ALA A 174 -6.40 -23.70 -4.04
N ARG A 175 -5.63 -22.62 -4.19
CA ARG A 175 -5.73 -21.71 -5.32
C ARG A 175 -5.68 -22.54 -6.60
N ALA A 176 -6.69 -22.40 -7.42
CA ALA A 176 -6.69 -23.04 -8.73
C ALA A 176 -5.41 -22.63 -9.46
N ALA A 177 -4.61 -23.63 -9.85
CA ALA A 177 -3.39 -23.40 -10.59
C ALA A 177 -3.69 -22.54 -11.83
N PRO A 178 -2.84 -21.56 -12.18
CA PRO A 178 -3.02 -20.78 -13.39
C PRO A 178 -3.07 -21.71 -14.60
N GLN A 179 -4.12 -21.57 -15.39
CA GLN A 179 -4.21 -22.34 -16.64
C GLN A 179 -3.05 -21.94 -17.56
N PRO A 180 -2.34 -22.90 -18.18
CA PRO A 180 -1.28 -22.59 -19.13
C PRO A 180 -1.89 -21.80 -20.29
N ARG A 181 -1.33 -20.60 -20.54
CA ARG A 181 -1.67 -19.83 -21.73
C ARG A 181 -1.28 -20.64 -22.95
N THR A 182 -2.25 -21.11 -23.72
CA THR A 182 -2.01 -21.65 -25.06
C THR A 182 -1.52 -20.52 -25.95
N ALA A 183 -0.38 -20.75 -26.60
CA ALA A 183 0.27 -19.86 -27.55
C ALA A 183 -0.60 -19.61 -28.78
#